data_7ad71ea476b0c38ef991e2723412bdc3
#
_entry.id   7ad71ea476b0c38ef991e2723412bdc3
#
_cell.length_a   1.000
_cell.length_b   1.000
_cell.length_c   1.000
_cell.angle_alpha   90.00
_cell.angle_beta   90.00
_cell.angle_gamma   90.00
#
_symmetry.space_group_name_H-M   'P 1'
#
loop_
_entity.id
_entity.type
_entity.pdbx_description
1 polymer ?
#
loop_
_entity_poly.entity_id
_entity_poly.type
_entity_poly.pdbx_seq_one_letter_code
_entity_poly.pdbx_strand_id
1 'polypeptide(L)'
;MSRSFHFGQLQHFTTGTVGPSGQRVFFLQFGNPGDLATLQLEKMQVRALADFLDQLIGDVEPINPEDIPLALDLVEPVTPDWVVSSIGVAFEKDKSEFIVVAEELNEESQETAMAQIHLTPGQVKAFILKATEVVSAGRPPCNYCGEPLNYADGWCPCSN
;
A
#
# COMPACT_ATOMS: atom_id res chain seq x y z
N MET A 1 21.16 8.97 8.54
CA MET A 1 19.92 9.56 9.01
C MET A 1 18.86 9.46 7.93
N SER A 2 17.71 8.89 8.25
CA SER A 2 16.65 8.71 7.27
C SER A 2 15.92 10.01 6.97
N ARG A 3 15.43 10.14 5.75
CA ARG A 3 14.74 11.34 5.30
C ARG A 3 13.24 11.23 5.59
N SER A 4 12.67 12.29 6.15
CA SER A 4 11.21 12.43 6.31
C SER A 4 10.60 13.01 5.05
N PHE A 5 9.32 12.69 4.82
CA PHE A 5 8.60 13.10 3.62
C PHE A 5 7.26 13.75 3.99
N HIS A 6 6.88 14.77 3.24
CA HIS A 6 5.55 15.37 3.35
C HIS A 6 5.05 15.73 1.97
N PHE A 7 3.99 15.05 1.52
CA PHE A 7 3.37 15.30 0.23
C PHE A 7 1.92 15.72 0.41
N GLY A 8 1.66 17.01 0.23
CA GLY A 8 0.29 17.55 0.27
C GLY A 8 -0.51 17.21 -0.98
N GLN A 9 0.18 17.03 -2.11
CA GLN A 9 -0.38 16.54 -3.38
C GLN A 9 0.66 15.68 -4.05
N LEU A 10 0.23 14.57 -4.65
CA LEU A 10 1.15 13.66 -5.34
C LEU A 10 0.43 12.99 -6.50
N GLN A 11 1.22 12.58 -7.50
CA GLN A 11 0.73 11.88 -8.69
C GLN A 11 0.91 10.38 -8.61
N HIS A 12 1.80 9.90 -7.74
CA HIS A 12 2.17 8.50 -7.65
C HIS A 12 1.98 8.01 -6.21
N PHE A 13 1.12 7.04 -6.02
CA PHE A 13 0.93 6.37 -4.74
C PHE A 13 0.55 4.92 -5.03
N THR A 14 1.45 4.00 -4.74
CA THR A 14 1.24 2.59 -5.05
C THR A 14 1.99 1.68 -4.09
N THR A 15 1.67 0.40 -4.16
CA THR A 15 2.41 -0.65 -3.50
C THR A 15 2.77 -1.73 -4.52
N GLY A 16 3.82 -2.48 -4.23
CA GLY A 16 4.25 -3.55 -5.08
C GLY A 16 5.26 -4.43 -4.37
N THR A 17 5.75 -5.43 -5.07
CA THR A 17 6.72 -6.38 -4.51
C THR A 17 7.89 -6.58 -5.44
N VAL A 18 9.01 -6.97 -4.85
CA VAL A 18 10.20 -7.42 -5.58
C VAL A 18 10.58 -8.78 -5.04
N GLY A 19 10.90 -9.73 -5.92
CA GLY A 19 11.32 -11.07 -5.57
C GLY A 19 10.28 -12.13 -5.92
N PRO A 20 10.69 -13.42 -5.91
CA PRO A 20 9.79 -14.53 -6.24
C PRO A 20 8.80 -14.83 -5.13
N SER A 21 7.73 -15.57 -5.45
CA SER A 21 6.77 -16.04 -4.46
C SER A 21 7.46 -16.70 -3.28
N GLY A 22 7.05 -16.33 -2.06
CA GLY A 22 7.64 -16.84 -0.83
C GLY A 22 8.85 -16.05 -0.34
N GLN A 23 9.43 -15.20 -1.20
CA GLN A 23 10.59 -14.36 -0.87
C GLN A 23 10.37 -12.92 -1.29
N ARG A 24 9.10 -12.50 -1.41
CA ARG A 24 8.76 -11.15 -1.84
C ARG A 24 9.02 -10.13 -0.74
N VAL A 25 9.57 -8.99 -1.14
CA VAL A 25 9.71 -7.82 -0.29
C VAL A 25 8.68 -6.79 -0.73
N PHE A 26 7.90 -6.28 0.20
CA PHE A 26 6.81 -5.34 -0.08
C PHE A 26 7.29 -3.91 0.07
N PHE A 27 6.83 -3.04 -0.82
CA PHE A 27 7.18 -1.63 -0.83
C PHE A 27 5.95 -0.76 -0.98
N LEU A 28 6.01 0.41 -0.35
CA LEU A 28 5.09 1.52 -0.55
C LEU A 28 5.89 2.60 -1.27
N GLN A 29 5.39 3.07 -2.41
CA GLN A 29 6.09 4.09 -3.19
C GLN A 29 5.16 5.26 -3.50
N PHE A 30 5.64 6.46 -3.27
CA PHE A 30 4.80 7.65 -3.41
C PHE A 30 5.64 8.88 -3.76
N GLY A 31 4.96 9.87 -4.33
CA GLY A 31 5.58 11.16 -4.63
C GLY A 31 5.17 11.70 -5.99
N ASN A 32 6.08 12.46 -6.59
CA ASN A 32 5.90 13.07 -7.91
C ASN A 32 7.08 12.71 -8.79
N PRO A 33 6.94 12.84 -10.13
CA PRO A 33 8.05 12.56 -11.05
C PRO A 33 9.32 13.30 -10.61
N GLY A 34 10.42 12.56 -10.47
CA GLY A 34 11.69 13.12 -10.02
C GLY A 34 11.86 13.26 -8.51
N ASP A 35 10.80 13.01 -7.74
CA ASP A 35 10.85 13.04 -6.27
C ASP A 35 9.96 11.94 -5.70
N LEU A 36 10.42 10.71 -5.81
CA LEU A 36 9.74 9.52 -5.30
C LEU A 36 10.39 9.04 -4.01
N ALA A 37 9.56 8.62 -3.06
CA ALA A 37 9.98 7.95 -1.85
C ALA A 37 9.54 6.49 -1.91
N THR A 38 10.38 5.60 -1.40
CA THR A 38 10.08 4.17 -1.34
C THR A 38 10.32 3.69 0.09
N LEU A 39 9.32 3.06 0.67
CA LEU A 39 9.40 2.51 2.02
C LEU A 39 9.20 1.00 1.96
N GLN A 40 9.98 0.28 2.75
CA GLN A 40 9.81 -1.17 2.90
C GLN A 40 8.86 -1.46 4.05
N LEU A 41 7.94 -2.39 3.83
CA LEU A 41 6.99 -2.78 4.87
C LEU A 41 6.63 -4.26 4.72
N GLU A 42 5.90 -4.78 5.69
CA GLU A 42 5.46 -6.16 5.70
C GLU A 42 4.14 -6.32 4.97
N LYS A 43 3.88 -7.53 4.47
CA LYS A 43 2.62 -7.88 3.82
C LYS A 43 1.41 -7.51 4.67
N MET A 44 1.46 -7.80 5.97
CA MET A 44 0.37 -7.50 6.90
C MET A 44 0.14 -6.00 7.05
N GLN A 45 1.20 -5.19 6.93
CA GLN A 45 1.08 -3.74 6.98
C GLN A 45 0.38 -3.19 5.72
N VAL A 46 0.70 -3.74 4.55
CA VAL A 46 0.02 -3.37 3.29
C VAL A 46 -1.47 -3.70 3.39
N ARG A 47 -1.78 -4.91 3.86
CA ARG A 47 -3.15 -5.37 4.01
C ARG A 47 -3.93 -4.50 5.01
N ALA A 48 -3.31 -4.21 6.17
CA ALA A 48 -3.95 -3.38 7.19
C ALA A 48 -4.23 -1.97 6.66
N LEU A 49 -3.27 -1.38 5.95
CA LEU A 49 -3.45 -0.06 5.35
C LEU A 49 -4.63 -0.05 4.37
N ALA A 50 -4.70 -1.05 3.50
CA ALA A 50 -5.79 -1.17 2.54
C ALA A 50 -7.14 -1.35 3.25
N ASP A 51 -7.20 -2.18 4.29
CA ASP A 51 -8.42 -2.43 5.04
C ASP A 51 -8.91 -1.17 5.77
N PHE A 52 -7.99 -0.43 6.41
CA PHE A 52 -8.35 0.83 7.08
C PHE A 52 -8.88 1.87 6.09
N LEU A 53 -8.21 2.01 4.95
CA LEU A 53 -8.66 2.94 3.92
C LEU A 53 -10.02 2.53 3.36
N ASP A 54 -10.24 1.23 3.15
CA ASP A 54 -11.51 0.70 2.65
C ASP A 54 -12.66 1.00 3.62
N GLN A 55 -12.44 0.87 4.92
CA GLN A 55 -13.44 1.21 5.92
C GLN A 55 -13.77 2.70 5.90
N LEU A 56 -12.75 3.55 5.84
CA LEU A 56 -12.95 5.00 5.83
C LEU A 56 -13.62 5.50 4.55
N ILE A 57 -13.28 4.92 3.41
CA ILE A 57 -13.82 5.35 2.12
C ILE A 57 -15.31 4.98 1.97
N GLY A 58 -15.78 3.99 2.74
CA GLY A 58 -17.20 3.62 2.76
C GLY A 58 -18.12 4.74 3.24
N ASP A 59 -17.58 5.68 4.02
CA ASP A 59 -18.33 6.83 4.53
C ASP A 59 -18.27 8.05 3.61
N VAL A 60 -17.56 7.94 2.49
CA VAL A 60 -17.42 9.01 1.50
C VAL A 60 -18.45 8.83 0.38
N GLU A 61 -18.89 9.94 -0.22
CA GLU A 61 -19.81 9.89 -1.36
C GLU A 61 -19.23 9.05 -2.50
N PRO A 62 -20.11 8.43 -3.33
CA PRO A 62 -19.63 7.61 -4.44
C PRO A 62 -18.58 8.32 -5.28
N ILE A 63 -17.50 7.62 -5.56
CA ILE A 63 -16.39 8.15 -6.37
C ILE A 63 -16.66 7.82 -7.83
N ASN A 64 -16.59 8.84 -8.68
CA ASN A 64 -16.74 8.63 -10.12
C ASN A 64 -15.58 7.78 -10.64
N PRO A 65 -15.84 6.75 -11.47
CA PRO A 65 -14.76 5.95 -12.03
C PRO A 65 -13.70 6.77 -12.76
N GLU A 66 -14.09 7.91 -13.32
CA GLU A 66 -13.18 8.83 -14.01
C GLU A 66 -12.14 9.45 -13.09
N ASP A 67 -12.45 9.57 -11.79
CA ASP A 67 -11.57 10.16 -10.79
C ASP A 67 -10.63 9.14 -10.16
N ILE A 68 -10.75 7.86 -10.54
CA ILE A 68 -9.86 6.79 -10.05
C ILE A 68 -8.68 6.69 -11.02
N PRO A 69 -7.46 7.04 -10.58
CA PRO A 69 -6.30 6.93 -11.46
C PRO A 69 -6.00 5.47 -11.80
N LEU A 70 -5.29 5.26 -12.89
CA LEU A 70 -4.84 3.92 -13.27
C LEU A 70 -3.90 3.37 -12.18
N ALA A 71 -3.98 2.05 -11.98
CA ALA A 71 -3.06 1.37 -11.06
C ALA A 71 -1.63 1.54 -11.57
N LEU A 72 -0.75 1.96 -10.66
CA LEU A 72 0.64 2.25 -10.99
C LEU A 72 1.53 1.12 -10.49
N ASP A 73 2.54 0.78 -11.27
CA ASP A 73 3.58 -0.15 -10.84
C ASP A 73 4.70 0.60 -10.15
N LEU A 74 5.55 -0.14 -9.42
CA LEU A 74 6.75 0.45 -8.82
C LEU A 74 7.67 0.98 -9.91
N VAL A 75 8.20 2.18 -9.69
CA VAL A 75 9.20 2.77 -10.58
C VAL A 75 10.58 2.27 -10.15
N GLU A 76 11.34 1.71 -11.09
CA GLU A 76 12.69 1.22 -10.83
C GLU A 76 13.72 2.34 -10.93
N PRO A 77 14.84 2.26 -10.19
CA PRO A 77 15.19 1.20 -9.25
C PRO A 77 14.40 1.29 -7.95
N VAL A 78 14.02 0.13 -7.37
CA VAL A 78 13.29 0.08 -6.12
C VAL A 78 14.30 -0.01 -4.99
N THR A 79 14.60 1.13 -4.38
CA THR A 79 15.56 1.23 -3.28
C THR A 79 14.85 1.88 -2.11
N PRO A 80 14.65 1.16 -0.99
CA PRO A 80 13.93 1.73 0.14
C PRO A 80 14.72 2.83 0.84
N ASP A 81 14.01 3.91 1.18
CA ASP A 81 14.57 4.98 2.00
C ASP A 81 14.66 4.54 3.46
N TRP A 82 13.63 3.83 3.94
CA TRP A 82 13.64 3.23 5.27
C TRP A 82 12.52 2.18 5.39
N VAL A 83 12.53 1.48 6.53
CA VAL A 83 11.56 0.42 6.85
C VAL A 83 10.49 0.99 7.78
N VAL A 84 9.23 0.65 7.52
CA VAL A 84 8.09 1.15 8.28
C VAL A 84 7.92 0.35 9.58
N SER A 85 7.71 1.07 10.70
CA SER A 85 7.30 0.44 11.97
C SER A 85 5.78 0.51 12.13
N SER A 86 5.19 1.67 11.93
CA SER A 86 3.76 1.89 12.13
C SER A 86 3.17 2.77 11.02
N ILE A 87 1.88 2.55 10.76
CA ILE A 87 1.12 3.34 9.79
C ILE A 87 -0.21 3.72 10.43
N GLY A 88 -0.57 4.99 10.29
CA GLY A 88 -1.88 5.49 10.70
C GLY A 88 -2.57 6.17 9.53
N VAL A 89 -3.90 6.22 9.61
CA VAL A 89 -4.73 6.87 8.59
C VAL A 89 -5.74 7.79 9.28
N ALA A 90 -5.94 8.97 8.71
CA ALA A 90 -6.98 9.89 9.13
C ALA A 90 -7.78 10.36 7.92
N PHE A 91 -9.02 10.73 8.12
CA PHE A 91 -9.87 11.30 7.08
C PHE A 91 -10.33 12.68 7.50
N GLU A 92 -10.04 13.66 6.67
CA GLU A 92 -10.45 15.04 6.88
C GLU A 92 -11.68 15.33 6.03
N LYS A 93 -12.85 15.33 6.68
CA LYS A 93 -14.15 15.42 6.00
C LYS A 93 -14.33 16.71 5.22
N ASP A 94 -13.88 17.83 5.78
CA ASP A 94 -14.06 19.15 5.17
C ASP A 94 -13.33 19.27 3.84
N LYS A 95 -12.20 18.61 3.70
CA LYS A 95 -11.38 18.64 2.47
C LYS A 95 -11.56 17.39 1.62
N SER A 96 -12.34 16.41 2.09
CA SER A 96 -12.48 15.10 1.44
C SER A 96 -11.11 14.49 1.15
N GLU A 97 -10.24 14.47 2.14
CA GLU A 97 -8.85 14.13 1.99
C GLU A 97 -8.46 13.06 3.01
N PHE A 98 -7.71 12.06 2.54
CA PHE A 98 -7.15 11.01 3.40
C PHE A 98 -5.70 11.32 3.69
N ILE A 99 -5.29 11.14 4.94
CA ILE A 99 -3.92 11.39 5.36
C ILE A 99 -3.34 10.09 5.87
N VAL A 100 -2.25 9.64 5.24
CA VAL A 100 -1.50 8.46 5.65
C VAL A 100 -0.22 8.93 6.31
N VAL A 101 0.04 8.42 7.51
CA VAL A 101 1.28 8.73 8.25
C VAL A 101 2.01 7.44 8.54
N ALA A 102 3.26 7.36 8.09
CA ALA A 102 4.13 6.22 8.35
C ALA A 102 5.32 6.67 9.21
N GLU A 103 5.74 5.82 10.14
CA GLU A 103 6.91 6.07 10.98
C GLU A 103 7.97 5.03 10.72
N GLU A 104 9.22 5.45 10.74
CA GLU A 104 10.38 4.60 10.54
C GLU A 104 10.57 3.62 11.68
N LEU A 105 10.95 2.37 11.33
CA LEU A 105 11.41 1.39 12.30
C LEU A 105 12.82 1.77 12.76
N ASN A 106 12.92 2.26 13.98
CA ASN A 106 14.18 2.73 14.55
C ASN A 106 14.37 2.16 15.95
N GLU A 107 15.38 1.29 16.11
CA GLU A 107 15.66 0.61 17.35
C GLU A 107 16.56 1.41 18.29
N GLU A 108 17.15 2.51 17.81
CA GLU A 108 18.19 3.25 18.53
C GLU A 108 17.72 4.54 19.19
N SER A 109 16.49 4.71 19.55
CA SER A 109 15.98 5.91 20.27
C SER A 109 16.38 7.26 19.68
N GLN A 110 16.74 7.31 18.40
CA GLN A 110 17.07 8.54 17.69
C GLN A 110 15.82 9.12 17.05
N GLU A 111 15.94 10.30 16.45
CA GLU A 111 14.83 10.89 15.71
C GLU A 111 14.35 9.95 14.63
N THR A 112 13.07 9.64 14.66
CA THR A 112 12.42 8.73 13.74
C THR A 112 11.92 9.49 12.52
N ALA A 113 12.26 9.03 11.33
CA ALA A 113 11.73 9.63 10.11
C ALA A 113 10.24 9.34 10.00
N MET A 114 9.52 10.26 9.41
CA MET A 114 8.09 10.15 9.18
C MET A 114 7.75 10.51 7.75
N ALA A 115 6.68 9.89 7.25
CA ALA A 115 6.09 10.24 5.96
C ALA A 115 4.64 10.63 6.21
N GLN A 116 4.23 11.79 5.70
CA GLN A 116 2.85 12.24 5.73
C GLN A 116 2.39 12.46 4.29
N ILE A 117 1.32 11.79 3.91
CA ILE A 117 0.86 11.73 2.53
C ILE A 117 -0.62 12.05 2.49
N HIS A 118 -1.00 13.01 1.65
CA HIS A 118 -2.39 13.42 1.47
C HIS A 118 -2.93 12.83 0.16
N LEU A 119 -4.05 12.14 0.24
CA LEU A 119 -4.62 11.40 -0.88
C LEU A 119 -6.06 11.83 -1.16
N THR A 120 -6.41 11.87 -2.43
CA THR A 120 -7.81 12.03 -2.86
C THR A 120 -8.54 10.70 -2.69
N PRO A 121 -9.89 10.73 -2.61
CA PRO A 121 -10.67 9.48 -2.58
C PRO A 121 -10.38 8.56 -3.76
N GLY A 122 -10.17 9.13 -4.96
CA GLY A 122 -9.83 8.33 -6.15
C GLY A 122 -8.51 7.61 -6.00
N GLN A 123 -7.50 8.28 -5.46
CA GLN A 123 -6.19 7.66 -5.21
C GLN A 123 -6.29 6.55 -4.17
N VAL A 124 -7.11 6.75 -3.13
CA VAL A 124 -7.35 5.71 -2.12
C VAL A 124 -7.98 4.48 -2.75
N LYS A 125 -8.98 4.67 -3.60
CA LYS A 125 -9.64 3.55 -4.29
C LYS A 125 -8.67 2.78 -5.18
N ALA A 126 -7.85 3.50 -5.95
CA ALA A 126 -6.82 2.88 -6.79
C ALA A 126 -5.82 2.09 -5.95
N PHE A 127 -5.41 2.63 -4.81
CA PHE A 127 -4.48 1.94 -3.91
C PHE A 127 -5.09 0.66 -3.33
N ILE A 128 -6.35 0.70 -2.89
CA ILE A 128 -7.05 -0.48 -2.35
C ILE A 128 -7.06 -1.60 -3.38
N LEU A 129 -7.38 -1.28 -4.63
CA LEU A 129 -7.41 -2.26 -5.71
C LEU A 129 -6.01 -2.85 -5.96
N LYS A 130 -4.99 -2.00 -6.01
CA LYS A 130 -3.61 -2.45 -6.22
C LYS A 130 -3.09 -3.29 -5.07
N ALA A 131 -3.35 -2.86 -3.83
CA ALA A 131 -2.92 -3.58 -2.64
C ALA A 131 -3.55 -4.97 -2.56
N THR A 132 -4.83 -5.08 -2.88
CA THR A 132 -5.54 -6.35 -2.90
C THR A 132 -4.91 -7.32 -3.92
N GLU A 133 -4.61 -6.83 -5.11
CA GLU A 133 -3.92 -7.59 -6.15
C GLU A 133 -2.54 -8.06 -5.67
N VAL A 134 -1.74 -7.15 -5.13
CA VAL A 134 -0.38 -7.44 -4.70
C VAL A 134 -0.34 -8.43 -3.54
N VAL A 135 -1.23 -8.27 -2.56
CA VAL A 135 -1.28 -9.17 -1.39
C VAL A 135 -1.68 -10.58 -1.80
N SER A 136 -2.60 -10.73 -2.75
CA SER A 136 -3.07 -12.06 -3.19
C SER A 136 -2.16 -12.73 -4.20
N ALA A 137 -1.31 -11.97 -4.91
CA ALA A 137 -0.53 -12.48 -6.04
C ALA A 137 0.51 -13.55 -5.68
N GLY A 138 0.97 -13.59 -4.42
CA GLY A 138 1.97 -14.55 -3.99
C GLY A 138 1.46 -15.95 -3.74
N ARG A 139 0.14 -16.15 -3.76
CA ARG A 139 -0.45 -17.47 -3.52
C ARG A 139 -0.63 -18.22 -4.84
N PRO A 140 -0.22 -19.51 -4.93
CA PRO A 140 -0.44 -20.26 -6.14
C PRO A 140 -1.94 -20.43 -6.39
N PRO A 141 -2.37 -20.42 -7.65
CA PRO A 141 -3.79 -20.63 -7.96
C PRO A 141 -4.18 -22.09 -7.72
N CYS A 142 -5.40 -22.30 -7.26
CA CYS A 142 -5.98 -23.64 -7.18
C CYS A 142 -6.16 -24.21 -8.59
N ASN A 143 -5.79 -25.47 -8.78
CA ASN A 143 -5.91 -26.14 -10.09
C ASN A 143 -7.36 -26.33 -10.55
N TYR A 144 -8.32 -26.23 -9.64
CA TYR A 144 -9.73 -26.50 -9.94
C TYR A 144 -10.55 -25.21 -10.12
N CYS A 145 -10.41 -24.24 -9.20
CA CYS A 145 -11.22 -23.03 -9.25
C CYS A 145 -10.45 -21.77 -9.65
N GLY A 146 -9.10 -21.84 -9.71
CA GLY A 146 -8.27 -20.69 -10.07
C GLY A 146 -8.09 -19.66 -8.99
N GLU A 147 -8.76 -19.79 -7.85
CA GLU A 147 -8.62 -18.87 -6.73
C GLU A 147 -7.27 -19.07 -6.01
N PRO A 148 -6.70 -18.03 -5.40
CA PRO A 148 -5.46 -18.18 -4.65
C PRO A 148 -5.63 -19.15 -3.49
N LEU A 149 -4.65 -20.06 -3.34
CA LEU A 149 -4.64 -21.01 -2.23
C LEU A 149 -4.27 -20.31 -0.93
N ASN A 150 -5.07 -20.56 0.11
CA ASN A 150 -4.86 -19.96 1.42
C ASN A 150 -4.12 -20.88 2.39
N TYR A 151 -3.84 -22.11 1.99
CA TYR A 151 -3.27 -23.13 2.86
C TYR A 151 -1.92 -23.60 2.37
N ALA A 152 -0.99 -23.78 3.30
CA ALA A 152 0.39 -24.13 2.99
C ALA A 152 0.53 -25.49 2.29
N ASP A 153 -0.42 -26.41 2.51
CA ASP A 153 -0.43 -27.75 1.90
C ASP A 153 -1.09 -27.78 0.51
N GLY A 154 -1.53 -26.63 0.01
CA GLY A 154 -2.16 -26.54 -1.30
C GLY A 154 -3.62 -26.97 -1.32
N TRP A 155 -4.23 -27.14 -0.16
CA TRP A 155 -5.66 -27.50 -0.09
C TRP A 155 -6.54 -26.29 -0.38
N CYS A 156 -7.64 -26.54 -1.08
CA CYS A 156 -8.63 -25.50 -1.37
C CYS A 156 -10.03 -26.01 -1.03
N PRO A 157 -10.90 -25.18 -0.41
CA PRO A 157 -12.26 -25.59 -0.08
C PRO A 157 -13.09 -26.05 -1.27
N CYS A 158 -12.77 -25.59 -2.48
CA CYS A 158 -13.51 -26.00 -3.68
C CYS A 158 -13.32 -27.49 -4.03
N SER A 159 -12.30 -28.14 -3.48
CA SER A 159 -11.99 -29.54 -3.77
C SER A 159 -12.75 -30.54 -2.88
N ASN A 160 -13.58 -30.06 -2.00
CA ASN A 160 -14.45 -30.92 -1.18
C ASN A 160 -15.66 -31.43 -1.96
#